data_7c4777b6b6ac306722335863ce7e4b7d
#
_entry.id   7c4777b6b6ac306722335863ce7e4b7d
#
_cell.length_a   1.000
_cell.length_b   1.000
_cell.length_c   1.000
_cell.angle_alpha   90.00
_cell.angle_beta   90.00
_cell.angle_gamma   90.00
#
_symmetry.space_group_name_H-M   'P 1'
#
loop_
_entity.id
_entity.type
_entity.pdbx_description
1 polymer ?
#
loop_
_entity_poly.entity_id
_entity_poly.type
_entity_poly.pdbx_seq_one_letter_code
_entity_poly.pdbx_strand_id
1 'polypeptide(L)'
;MSKSWTWIGPYTFAILAVLLAGPLLSNLALVESVSVPYLQLSGPHAIRLVADLLALTILWVLAFNAREEMPDNGRGSSFLRNLALPLATLVVIIFSNKAFRIVGVPLIEQMGPARFASGYAIGLVGSGFWLTATWILNQNSLREALTPPGPARRQEAQAISEDEGAGQEEAAAEAPSEPKSTAATSTITSYTPVMLGRYKVLKELGRGAMGLVYLGKDPTIQRFVAIKTMRLDHIEHDDKLQDVKARFFREAKSTGRLSHPNIVTIYDAGEEGDLGYIAMELIEGTPLKQWARKPNLMPLNEVLLTVVTVADAMDYAHQQGVVHRDIKPANIMITKDHLVKVTDFGIAKLASSSKTQTNMVLGTPTYMSPEQIAGKKVDGRSDIFSLGVVLFELLTGQAPFTADNLSALLFSIAHHPHPALQTLRPDLPPMVQVIVDRALQKELPHRYRRAEEFARDLRACLQSLAA
;
A
#
# COMPACT_ATOMS: atom_id res chain seq x y z
N MET A 1 12.03 -3.80 22.89
CA MET A 1 12.25 -5.28 22.94
C MET A 1 12.94 -5.69 21.65
N SER A 2 14.19 -6.14 21.73
CA SER A 2 14.92 -6.67 20.58
C SER A 2 14.22 -7.96 20.13
N LYS A 3 13.69 -8.00 18.91
CA LYS A 3 13.22 -9.25 18.31
C LYS A 3 14.41 -10.21 18.28
N SER A 4 14.34 -11.28 19.06
CA SER A 4 15.39 -12.29 19.14
C SER A 4 15.47 -13.07 17.81
N TRP A 5 16.66 -13.38 17.34
CA TRP A 5 16.93 -14.16 16.10
C TRP A 5 16.54 -15.66 16.23
N THR A 6 15.81 -16.02 17.28
CA THR A 6 15.42 -17.40 17.61
C THR A 6 14.54 -18.07 16.55
N TRP A 7 13.83 -17.29 15.73
CA TRP A 7 12.98 -17.79 14.65
C TRP A 7 13.76 -18.45 13.50
N ILE A 8 15.06 -18.13 13.30
CA ILE A 8 15.90 -18.71 12.23
C ILE A 8 16.26 -20.17 12.55
N GLY A 9 16.44 -20.51 13.83
CA GLY A 9 16.89 -21.82 14.28
C GLY A 9 16.09 -23.01 13.72
N PRO A 10 14.75 -23.01 13.80
CA PRO A 10 13.93 -24.09 13.26
C PRO A 10 14.11 -24.32 11.75
N TYR A 11 14.24 -23.25 10.95
CA TYR A 11 14.42 -23.37 9.50
C TYR A 11 15.80 -23.87 9.11
N THR A 12 16.87 -23.38 9.77
CA THR A 12 18.23 -23.87 9.53
C THR A 12 18.37 -25.32 9.93
N PHE A 13 17.78 -25.71 11.05
CA PHE A 13 17.75 -27.12 11.48
C PHE A 13 16.97 -27.98 10.47
N ALA A 14 15.80 -27.54 10.00
CA ALA A 14 15.01 -28.30 9.03
C ALA A 14 15.74 -28.47 7.70
N ILE A 15 16.41 -27.43 7.18
CA ILE A 15 17.23 -27.53 5.96
C ILE A 15 18.36 -28.55 6.15
N LEU A 16 19.08 -28.44 7.26
CA LEU A 16 20.19 -29.34 7.54
C LEU A 16 19.73 -30.81 7.71
N ALA A 17 18.61 -31.00 8.41
CA ALA A 17 18.01 -32.32 8.59
C ALA A 17 17.59 -32.94 7.25
N VAL A 18 16.98 -32.20 6.37
CA VAL A 18 16.55 -32.67 5.05
C VAL A 18 17.76 -32.98 4.16
N LEU A 19 18.80 -32.13 4.16
CA LEU A 19 20.04 -32.37 3.39
C LEU A 19 20.83 -33.57 3.86
N LEU A 20 20.75 -33.88 5.14
CA LEU A 20 21.40 -35.11 5.71
C LEU A 20 20.54 -36.36 5.51
N ALA A 21 19.21 -36.23 5.65
CA ALA A 21 18.30 -37.37 5.51
C ALA A 21 18.25 -37.88 4.06
N GLY A 22 18.32 -37.01 3.05
CA GLY A 22 18.27 -37.37 1.63
C GLY A 22 19.34 -38.43 1.26
N PRO A 23 20.64 -38.18 1.45
CA PRO A 23 21.68 -39.14 1.21
C PRO A 23 21.58 -40.41 2.08
N LEU A 24 21.21 -40.28 3.37
CA LEU A 24 21.04 -41.42 4.26
C LEU A 24 19.93 -42.36 3.78
N LEU A 25 18.76 -41.83 3.49
CA LEU A 25 17.62 -42.60 2.99
C LEU A 25 17.86 -43.18 1.61
N SER A 26 18.58 -42.48 0.74
CA SER A 26 18.91 -42.97 -0.61
C SER A 26 19.82 -44.19 -0.63
N ASN A 27 20.57 -44.45 0.44
CA ASN A 27 21.50 -45.57 0.56
C ASN A 27 20.89 -46.80 1.26
N LEU A 28 19.58 -46.77 1.59
CA LEU A 28 18.90 -47.92 2.14
C LEU A 28 18.67 -49.01 1.07
N ALA A 29 18.99 -50.26 1.35
CA ALA A 29 18.83 -51.39 0.43
C ALA A 29 17.39 -51.57 -0.08
N LEU A 30 16.38 -51.21 0.74
CA LEU A 30 14.98 -51.19 0.36
C LEU A 30 14.66 -50.20 -0.76
N VAL A 31 15.41 -49.11 -0.88
CA VAL A 31 15.20 -48.04 -1.85
C VAL A 31 15.86 -48.36 -3.19
N GLU A 32 16.91 -49.13 -3.18
CA GLU A 32 17.61 -49.55 -4.41
C GLU A 32 16.73 -50.41 -5.35
N SER A 33 15.80 -51.17 -4.76
CA SER A 33 14.85 -52.00 -5.54
C SER A 33 13.62 -51.26 -6.08
N VAL A 34 13.40 -50.03 -5.66
CA VAL A 34 12.23 -49.21 -6.09
C VAL A 34 12.60 -48.41 -7.33
N SER A 35 11.75 -48.48 -8.36
CA SER A 35 11.79 -47.59 -9.51
C SER A 35 10.49 -46.84 -9.65
N VAL A 36 10.55 -45.57 -10.04
CA VAL A 36 9.38 -44.73 -10.34
C VAL A 36 9.17 -44.79 -11.87
N PRO A 37 8.24 -45.64 -12.36
CA PRO A 37 8.13 -45.92 -13.80
C PRO A 37 7.83 -44.71 -14.67
N TYR A 38 6.99 -43.78 -14.16
CA TYR A 38 6.58 -42.57 -14.87
C TYR A 38 7.71 -41.56 -15.10
N LEU A 39 8.74 -41.55 -14.20
CA LEU A 39 9.85 -40.59 -14.24
C LEU A 39 11.16 -41.27 -14.69
N GLN A 40 11.16 -42.58 -14.94
CA GLN A 40 12.34 -43.38 -15.27
C GLN A 40 13.48 -43.20 -14.26
N LEU A 41 13.14 -42.93 -12.96
CA LEU A 41 14.08 -42.66 -11.89
C LEU A 41 14.24 -43.92 -11.00
N SER A 42 15.49 -44.20 -10.63
CA SER A 42 15.74 -45.15 -9.56
C SER A 42 15.37 -44.56 -8.21
N GLY A 43 14.95 -45.38 -7.24
CA GLY A 43 14.54 -44.95 -5.91
C GLY A 43 15.52 -43.99 -5.21
N PRO A 44 16.85 -44.27 -5.21
CA PRO A 44 17.85 -43.36 -4.64
C PRO A 44 17.84 -41.96 -5.25
N HIS A 45 17.68 -41.84 -6.58
CA HIS A 45 17.62 -40.55 -7.26
C HIS A 45 16.31 -39.79 -6.97
N ALA A 46 15.20 -40.50 -6.85
CA ALA A 46 13.91 -39.91 -6.50
C ALA A 46 13.92 -39.33 -5.07
N ILE A 47 14.50 -40.04 -4.09
CA ILE A 47 14.60 -39.57 -2.70
C ILE A 47 15.48 -38.30 -2.61
N ARG A 48 16.67 -38.34 -3.26
CA ARG A 48 17.55 -37.15 -3.28
C ARG A 48 16.89 -35.95 -3.90
N LEU A 49 16.17 -36.14 -5.00
CA LEU A 49 15.43 -35.08 -5.65
C LEU A 49 14.36 -34.45 -4.72
N VAL A 50 13.56 -35.30 -4.04
CA VAL A 50 12.53 -34.82 -3.12
C VAL A 50 13.18 -34.05 -1.93
N ALA A 51 14.29 -34.55 -1.41
CA ALA A 51 15.04 -33.87 -0.36
C ALA A 51 15.58 -32.50 -0.83
N ASP A 52 16.18 -32.42 -2.02
CA ASP A 52 16.69 -31.19 -2.59
C ASP A 52 15.57 -30.15 -2.80
N LEU A 53 14.43 -30.56 -3.38
CA LEU A 53 13.28 -29.68 -3.59
C LEU A 53 12.67 -29.20 -2.26
N LEU A 54 12.59 -30.08 -1.27
CA LEU A 54 12.09 -29.71 0.07
C LEU A 54 13.03 -28.71 0.75
N ALA A 55 14.35 -28.91 0.69
CA ALA A 55 15.34 -27.99 1.25
C ALA A 55 15.27 -26.60 0.58
N LEU A 56 15.13 -26.57 -0.75
CA LEU A 56 14.96 -25.31 -1.50
C LEU A 56 13.65 -24.60 -1.15
N THR A 57 12.57 -25.34 -0.92
CA THR A 57 11.29 -24.78 -0.48
C THR A 57 11.41 -24.17 0.91
N ILE A 58 12.02 -24.87 1.86
CA ILE A 58 12.25 -24.37 3.23
C ILE A 58 13.14 -23.11 3.20
N LEU A 59 14.20 -23.11 2.36
CA LEU A 59 15.07 -21.94 2.18
C LEU A 59 14.29 -20.72 1.67
N TRP A 60 13.40 -20.93 0.71
CA TRP A 60 12.57 -19.85 0.16
C TRP A 60 11.58 -19.31 1.20
N VAL A 61 10.94 -20.20 1.98
CA VAL A 61 10.04 -19.82 3.09
C VAL A 61 10.80 -19.06 4.18
N LEU A 62 12.02 -19.52 4.53
CA LEU A 62 12.89 -18.79 5.47
C LEU A 62 13.17 -17.36 5.00
N ALA A 63 13.52 -17.21 3.72
CA ALA A 63 13.81 -15.89 3.15
C ALA A 63 12.56 -14.99 3.08
N PHE A 64 11.39 -15.58 2.85
CA PHE A 64 10.13 -14.87 2.88
C PHE A 64 9.81 -14.36 4.29
N ASN A 65 9.92 -15.23 5.30
CA ASN A 65 9.67 -14.85 6.70
C ASN A 65 10.72 -13.89 7.25
N ALA A 66 11.95 -13.92 6.74
CA ALA A 66 12.99 -12.96 7.10
C ALA A 66 12.55 -11.50 6.82
N ARG A 67 11.74 -11.28 5.81
CA ARG A 67 11.21 -9.97 5.48
C ARG A 67 10.23 -9.43 6.54
N GLU A 68 9.49 -10.30 7.22
CA GLU A 68 8.49 -9.92 8.23
C GLU A 68 9.09 -9.87 9.64
N GLU A 69 10.00 -10.81 9.96
CA GLU A 69 10.55 -10.99 11.30
C GLU A 69 11.80 -10.13 11.58
N MET A 70 12.61 -9.82 10.56
CA MET A 70 13.80 -8.98 10.75
C MET A 70 13.42 -7.52 11.01
N PRO A 71 14.01 -6.86 12.03
CA PRO A 71 13.72 -5.47 12.34
C PRO A 71 14.23 -4.53 11.24
N ASP A 72 13.41 -3.55 10.90
CA ASP A 72 13.78 -2.46 9.99
C ASP A 72 14.39 -1.32 10.80
N ASN A 73 15.70 -1.34 10.96
CA ASN A 73 16.43 -0.33 11.73
C ASN A 73 17.27 0.61 10.84
N GLY A 74 17.07 0.57 9.52
CA GLY A 74 17.83 1.36 8.55
C GLY A 74 19.31 0.97 8.40
N ARG A 75 19.77 -0.11 9.07
CA ARG A 75 21.15 -0.57 9.09
C ARG A 75 21.29 -1.96 8.47
N GLY A 76 22.31 -2.71 8.85
CA GLY A 76 22.64 -4.02 8.29
C GLY A 76 21.50 -5.05 8.33
N SER A 77 20.62 -5.03 9.32
CA SER A 77 19.46 -5.92 9.36
C SER A 77 18.44 -5.58 8.28
N SER A 78 18.19 -4.30 7.99
CA SER A 78 17.34 -3.86 6.89
C SER A 78 17.90 -4.26 5.53
N PHE A 79 19.22 -4.16 5.35
CA PHE A 79 19.92 -4.62 4.15
C PHE A 79 19.74 -6.12 3.95
N LEU A 80 20.02 -6.94 4.98
CA LEU A 80 19.85 -8.40 4.93
C LEU A 80 18.39 -8.81 4.70
N ARG A 81 17.44 -8.14 5.35
CA ARG A 81 16.00 -8.37 5.17
C ARG A 81 15.58 -8.22 3.70
N ASN A 82 16.03 -7.14 3.06
CA ASN A 82 15.66 -6.86 1.68
C ASN A 82 16.40 -7.76 0.67
N LEU A 83 17.60 -8.22 1.01
CA LEU A 83 18.42 -9.07 0.13
C LEU A 83 18.05 -10.56 0.23
N ALA A 84 17.48 -11.00 1.34
CA ALA A 84 17.22 -12.42 1.63
C ALA A 84 16.37 -13.10 0.56
N LEU A 85 15.26 -12.51 0.16
CA LEU A 85 14.33 -13.10 -0.81
C LEU A 85 14.90 -13.15 -2.24
N PRO A 86 15.47 -12.08 -2.82
CA PRO A 86 16.16 -12.15 -4.12
C PRO A 86 17.29 -13.16 -4.16
N LEU A 87 18.10 -13.23 -3.09
CA LEU A 87 19.20 -14.17 -2.98
C LEU A 87 18.70 -15.64 -2.93
N ALA A 88 17.69 -15.91 -2.09
CA ALA A 88 17.09 -17.24 -2.01
C ALA A 88 16.46 -17.65 -3.35
N THR A 89 15.79 -16.74 -4.05
CA THR A 89 15.20 -17.01 -5.36
C THR A 89 16.28 -17.36 -6.39
N LEU A 90 17.40 -16.64 -6.41
CA LEU A 90 18.52 -16.94 -7.28
C LEU A 90 19.10 -18.34 -6.98
N VAL A 91 19.29 -18.67 -5.70
CA VAL A 91 19.78 -19.98 -5.24
C VAL A 91 18.81 -21.10 -5.67
N VAL A 92 17.50 -20.89 -5.47
CA VAL A 92 16.47 -21.88 -5.88
C VAL A 92 16.53 -22.12 -7.39
N ILE A 93 16.66 -21.07 -8.22
CA ILE A 93 16.74 -21.19 -9.68
C ILE A 93 18.02 -21.96 -10.08
N ILE A 94 19.17 -21.64 -9.50
CA ILE A 94 20.43 -22.31 -9.81
C ILE A 94 20.37 -23.81 -9.49
N PHE A 95 19.91 -24.16 -8.28
CA PHE A 95 19.88 -25.54 -7.83
C PHE A 95 18.73 -26.34 -8.43
N SER A 96 17.58 -25.73 -8.72
CA SER A 96 16.47 -26.41 -9.40
C SER A 96 16.83 -26.90 -10.81
N ASN A 97 17.77 -26.25 -11.50
CA ASN A 97 18.24 -26.72 -12.80
C ASN A 97 18.79 -28.14 -12.75
N LYS A 98 19.57 -28.45 -11.69
CA LYS A 98 20.11 -29.81 -11.52
C LYS A 98 18.99 -30.83 -11.29
N ALA A 99 18.01 -30.49 -10.47
CA ALA A 99 16.83 -31.30 -10.22
C ALA A 99 15.99 -31.51 -11.48
N PHE A 100 15.72 -30.44 -12.22
CA PHE A 100 14.96 -30.51 -13.48
C PHE A 100 15.68 -31.29 -14.59
N ARG A 101 17.00 -31.24 -14.67
CA ARG A 101 17.75 -32.07 -15.66
C ARG A 101 17.65 -33.57 -15.37
N ILE A 102 17.48 -33.96 -14.10
CA ILE A 102 17.37 -35.37 -13.69
C ILE A 102 15.96 -35.91 -13.96
N VAL A 103 14.91 -35.11 -13.70
CA VAL A 103 13.50 -35.53 -13.79
C VAL A 103 12.84 -35.13 -15.09
N GLY A 104 13.32 -34.05 -15.68
CA GLY A 104 12.67 -33.37 -16.78
C GLY A 104 13.02 -33.89 -18.18
N VAL A 105 13.83 -34.97 -18.30
CA VAL A 105 14.20 -35.46 -19.61
C VAL A 105 12.97 -35.71 -20.52
N PRO A 106 11.90 -36.38 -20.07
CA PRO A 106 10.69 -36.54 -20.89
C PRO A 106 9.96 -35.23 -21.15
N LEU A 107 9.94 -34.29 -20.18
CA LEU A 107 9.28 -32.99 -20.30
C LEU A 107 10.09 -32.02 -21.18
N ILE A 108 11.40 -32.06 -21.08
CA ILE A 108 12.34 -31.28 -21.91
C ILE A 108 12.27 -31.71 -23.36
N GLU A 109 12.14 -33.01 -23.62
CA GLU A 109 11.95 -33.54 -24.97
C GLU A 109 10.62 -33.10 -25.60
N GLN A 110 9.54 -33.05 -24.82
CA GLN A 110 8.24 -32.56 -25.29
C GLN A 110 8.22 -31.04 -25.57
N MET A 111 8.87 -30.24 -24.69
CA MET A 111 8.93 -28.76 -24.83
C MET A 111 9.99 -28.30 -25.84
N GLY A 112 10.95 -29.14 -26.16
CA GLY A 112 12.16 -28.81 -26.88
C GLY A 112 13.27 -28.22 -26.03
N PRO A 113 14.51 -28.74 -26.16
CA PRO A 113 15.64 -28.33 -25.31
C PRO A 113 15.98 -26.83 -25.39
N ALA A 114 15.75 -26.19 -26.53
CA ALA A 114 15.99 -24.78 -26.73
C ALA A 114 15.01 -23.90 -25.93
N ARG A 115 13.72 -24.27 -25.87
CA ARG A 115 12.71 -23.51 -25.09
C ARG A 115 12.94 -23.63 -23.59
N PHE A 116 13.33 -24.81 -23.11
CA PHE A 116 13.68 -25.00 -21.72
C PHE A 116 14.92 -24.17 -21.33
N ALA A 117 15.98 -24.21 -22.16
CA ALA A 117 17.20 -23.42 -21.92
C ALA A 117 16.92 -21.92 -21.92
N SER A 118 16.06 -21.43 -22.82
CA SER A 118 15.67 -20.02 -22.88
C SER A 118 14.86 -19.61 -21.66
N GLY A 119 13.89 -20.40 -21.21
CA GLY A 119 13.10 -20.12 -20.00
C GLY A 119 13.97 -20.09 -18.75
N TYR A 120 14.90 -21.03 -18.62
CA TYR A 120 15.86 -21.06 -17.51
C TYR A 120 16.79 -19.85 -17.53
N ALA A 121 17.34 -19.48 -18.70
CA ALA A 121 18.20 -18.30 -18.85
C ALA A 121 17.46 -17.01 -18.47
N ILE A 122 16.20 -16.85 -18.88
CA ILE A 122 15.36 -15.70 -18.49
C ILE A 122 15.16 -15.65 -16.98
N GLY A 123 14.86 -16.77 -16.34
CA GLY A 123 14.72 -16.86 -14.88
C GLY A 123 16.01 -16.47 -14.14
N LEU A 124 17.16 -16.94 -14.62
CA LEU A 124 18.46 -16.67 -14.03
C LEU A 124 18.87 -15.19 -14.19
N VAL A 125 18.69 -14.64 -15.39
CA VAL A 125 18.96 -13.22 -15.66
C VAL A 125 18.00 -12.33 -14.86
N GLY A 126 16.70 -12.66 -14.80
CA GLY A 126 15.70 -11.91 -14.05
C GLY A 126 15.98 -11.90 -12.54
N SER A 127 16.33 -13.05 -11.95
CA SER A 127 16.69 -13.14 -10.52
C SER A 127 18.01 -12.44 -10.19
N GLY A 128 19.00 -12.53 -11.07
CA GLY A 128 20.26 -11.82 -10.95
C GLY A 128 20.07 -10.31 -11.02
N PHE A 129 19.25 -9.84 -11.96
CA PHE A 129 18.88 -8.43 -12.05
C PHE A 129 18.15 -7.94 -10.80
N TRP A 130 17.18 -8.71 -10.30
CA TRP A 130 16.47 -8.38 -9.05
C TRP A 130 17.41 -8.29 -7.86
N LEU A 131 18.34 -9.25 -7.72
CA LEU A 131 19.36 -9.23 -6.66
C LEU A 131 20.24 -7.97 -6.76
N THR A 132 20.72 -7.66 -7.96
CA THR A 132 21.57 -6.48 -8.20
C THR A 132 20.82 -5.18 -7.93
N ALA A 133 19.59 -5.06 -8.39
CA ALA A 133 18.74 -3.90 -8.13
C ALA A 133 18.50 -3.71 -6.63
N THR A 134 18.17 -4.80 -5.92
CA THR A 134 17.97 -4.77 -4.46
C THR A 134 19.25 -4.38 -3.72
N TRP A 135 20.42 -4.86 -4.16
CA TRP A 135 21.72 -4.45 -3.62
C TRP A 135 21.96 -2.95 -3.78
N ILE A 136 21.80 -2.42 -4.99
CA ILE A 136 22.02 -1.00 -5.29
C ILE A 136 21.08 -0.11 -4.46
N LEU A 137 19.78 -0.47 -4.38
CA LEU A 137 18.78 0.30 -3.66
C LEU A 137 19.01 0.31 -2.13
N ASN A 138 19.69 -0.69 -1.58
CA ASN A 138 19.91 -0.82 -0.13
C ASN A 138 21.39 -0.58 0.28
N GLN A 139 22.26 -0.09 -0.60
CA GLN A 139 23.68 0.13 -0.29
C GLN A 139 23.90 1.17 0.83
N ASN A 140 23.01 2.13 1.03
CA ASN A 140 23.10 3.10 2.11
C ASN A 140 22.98 2.44 3.50
N SER A 141 22.07 1.47 3.66
CA SER A 141 21.96 0.69 4.89
C SER A 141 23.20 -0.13 5.19
N LEU A 142 23.89 -0.61 4.15
CA LEU A 142 25.17 -1.30 4.28
C LEU A 142 26.31 -0.34 4.66
N ARG A 143 26.38 0.84 4.04
CA ARG A 143 27.36 1.87 4.38
C ARG A 143 27.23 2.33 5.83
N GLU A 144 26.00 2.57 6.30
CA GLU A 144 25.72 2.92 7.70
C GLU A 144 26.10 1.81 8.68
N ALA A 145 25.97 0.52 8.28
CA ALA A 145 26.37 -0.61 9.08
C ALA A 145 27.91 -0.73 9.21
N LEU A 146 28.65 -0.32 8.16
CA LEU A 146 30.12 -0.43 8.08
C LEU A 146 30.83 0.82 8.63
N THR A 147 30.15 1.97 8.78
CA THR A 147 30.74 3.18 9.36
C THR A 147 30.81 3.05 10.89
N PRO A 148 32.01 3.19 11.50
CA PRO A 148 32.14 3.16 12.95
C PRO A 148 31.36 4.32 13.58
N PRO A 149 30.72 4.15 14.74
CA PRO A 149 29.97 5.22 15.38
C PRO A 149 30.88 6.38 15.74
N GLY A 150 30.50 7.59 15.31
CA GLY A 150 31.25 8.82 15.59
C GLY A 150 31.35 9.10 17.11
N PRO A 151 32.28 9.97 17.54
CA PRO A 151 32.58 10.20 18.97
C PRO A 151 31.37 10.60 19.83
N ALA A 152 30.41 11.33 19.31
CA ALA A 152 29.16 11.69 20.02
C ALA A 152 28.27 10.46 20.34
N ARG A 153 28.22 9.47 19.45
CA ARG A 153 27.46 8.21 19.66
C ARG A 153 28.16 7.23 20.61
N ARG A 154 29.48 7.33 20.78
CA ARG A 154 30.22 6.54 21.77
C ARG A 154 29.91 7.01 23.18
N GLN A 155 29.72 8.33 23.39
CA GLN A 155 29.35 8.89 24.70
C GLN A 155 27.90 8.52 25.09
N GLU A 156 26.96 8.49 24.16
CA GLU A 156 25.58 8.02 24.44
C GLU A 156 25.53 6.52 24.77
N ALA A 157 26.31 5.69 24.08
CA ALA A 157 26.36 4.26 24.33
C ALA A 157 27.03 3.94 25.69
N GLN A 158 27.99 4.76 26.13
CA GLN A 158 28.60 4.64 27.46
C GLN A 158 27.65 5.14 28.58
N ALA A 159 26.94 6.22 28.35
CA ALA A 159 25.95 6.73 29.32
C ALA A 159 24.79 5.74 29.57
N ILE A 160 24.35 5.01 28.53
CA ILE A 160 23.30 3.97 28.65
C ILE A 160 23.83 2.72 29.41
N SER A 161 25.11 2.39 29.25
CA SER A 161 25.72 1.25 29.97
C SER A 161 26.08 1.56 31.44
N GLU A 162 26.22 2.84 31.82
CA GLU A 162 26.44 3.25 33.19
C GLU A 162 25.12 3.39 33.98
N ASP A 163 23.99 3.64 33.28
CA ASP A 163 22.66 3.69 33.91
C ASP A 163 22.06 2.30 34.20
N GLU A 164 22.44 1.26 33.46
CA GLU A 164 22.03 -0.13 33.72
C GLU A 164 22.81 -0.79 34.90
N GLY A 165 23.89 -0.16 35.38
CA GLY A 165 24.73 -0.68 36.46
C GLY A 165 24.41 -0.16 37.86
N ALA A 166 23.56 0.90 38.00
CA ALA A 166 23.33 1.58 39.25
C ALA A 166 21.97 1.29 39.93
N GLY A 167 21.24 0.31 39.51
CA GLY A 167 19.85 0.03 39.92
C GLY A 167 19.63 -1.21 40.75
N GLN A 168 20.50 -1.50 41.76
CA GLN A 168 20.16 -2.44 42.83
C GLN A 168 20.67 -1.89 44.17
N GLU A 169 19.83 -1.11 44.83
CA GLU A 169 19.64 -1.09 46.28
C GLU A 169 18.74 0.08 46.68
N GLU A 170 17.74 -0.28 47.47
CA GLU A 170 16.87 0.49 48.38
C GLU A 170 15.40 0.62 47.99
N ALA A 171 14.64 -0.29 48.60
CA ALA A 171 13.20 -0.19 48.78
C ALA A 171 12.90 0.52 50.10
N ALA A 172 12.08 1.60 50.07
CA ALA A 172 11.06 1.88 51.11
C ALA A 172 10.28 3.18 50.86
N ALA A 173 8.95 3.01 50.80
CA ALA A 173 7.87 3.93 51.26
C ALA A 173 7.75 5.34 50.65
N GLU A 174 6.72 5.59 49.86
CA GLU A 174 5.51 6.34 50.13
C GLU A 174 4.72 6.67 48.86
N ALA A 175 3.39 6.51 48.92
CA ALA A 175 2.42 6.72 47.84
C ALA A 175 1.85 8.16 47.89
N PRO A 176 0.88 8.53 46.99
CA PRO A 176 0.89 8.58 45.52
C PRO A 176 0.60 10.00 44.96
N SER A 177 1.11 10.33 43.82
CA SER A 177 0.64 11.46 43.02
C SER A 177 0.64 11.11 41.54
N GLU A 178 -0.40 11.53 40.86
CA GLU A 178 -0.91 11.36 39.51
C GLU A 178 0.05 11.04 38.35
N PRO A 179 -0.42 10.29 37.32
CA PRO A 179 0.43 9.85 36.22
C PRO A 179 0.63 10.95 35.19
N LYS A 180 1.83 11.50 35.10
CA LYS A 180 2.28 12.25 33.93
C LYS A 180 2.62 11.24 32.82
N SER A 181 1.81 11.24 31.75
CA SER A 181 2.03 10.58 30.47
C SER A 181 3.36 11.03 29.86
N THR A 182 4.38 10.20 29.94
CA THR A 182 5.59 10.33 29.13
C THR A 182 5.44 9.48 27.87
N ALA A 183 4.92 10.10 26.81
CA ALA A 183 5.01 9.57 25.46
C ALA A 183 6.48 9.54 25.03
N ALA A 184 7.01 8.36 24.77
CA ALA A 184 8.32 8.17 24.17
C ALA A 184 8.33 8.79 22.77
N THR A 185 8.94 9.95 22.64
CA THR A 185 9.15 10.69 21.38
C THR A 185 10.30 10.04 20.64
N SER A 186 9.99 9.25 19.61
CA SER A 186 10.95 8.92 18.56
C SER A 186 11.25 10.20 17.78
N THR A 187 12.36 10.84 18.06
CA THR A 187 12.83 12.05 17.39
C THR A 187 13.34 11.70 15.99
N ILE A 188 12.41 11.59 15.03
CA ILE A 188 12.73 11.91 13.65
C ILE A 188 12.64 13.43 13.60
N THR A 189 13.75 14.11 13.49
CA THR A 189 13.81 15.56 13.25
C THR A 189 13.17 15.83 11.89
N SER A 190 11.83 15.90 11.85
CA SER A 190 11.10 16.44 10.72
C SER A 190 11.28 17.94 10.78
N TYR A 191 12.10 18.48 9.90
CA TYR A 191 12.20 19.91 9.67
C TYR A 191 10.80 20.42 9.32
N THR A 192 10.16 21.08 10.26
CA THR A 192 8.89 21.75 9.99
C THR A 192 9.22 23.13 9.43
N PRO A 193 8.92 23.45 8.18
CA PRO A 193 9.22 24.74 7.60
C PRO A 193 8.47 25.83 8.39
N VAL A 194 9.15 26.94 8.65
CA VAL A 194 8.51 28.07 9.36
C VAL A 194 7.52 28.78 8.44
N MET A 195 7.82 28.82 7.14
CA MET A 195 7.01 29.43 6.09
C MET A 195 6.91 28.49 4.90
N LEU A 196 5.79 28.56 4.18
CA LEU A 196 5.60 27.95 2.85
C LEU A 196 4.95 29.03 1.97
N GLY A 197 5.74 29.59 1.08
CA GLY A 197 5.40 30.83 0.41
C GLY A 197 5.07 31.93 1.42
N ARG A 198 3.88 32.55 1.30
CA ARG A 198 3.41 33.56 2.24
C ARG A 198 2.81 33.01 3.53
N TYR A 199 2.55 31.72 3.62
CA TYR A 199 1.82 31.09 4.73
C TYR A 199 2.76 30.74 5.88
N LYS A 200 2.42 31.21 7.10
CA LYS A 200 3.10 30.79 8.33
C LYS A 200 2.62 29.39 8.73
N VAL A 201 3.52 28.42 8.82
CA VAL A 201 3.21 27.07 9.29
C VAL A 201 3.09 27.08 10.81
N LEU A 202 2.01 26.49 11.34
CA LEU A 202 1.72 26.49 12.77
C LEU A 202 1.92 25.10 13.40
N LYS A 203 1.36 24.04 12.79
CA LYS A 203 1.50 22.66 13.27
C LYS A 203 1.19 21.65 12.16
N GLU A 204 1.68 20.43 12.30
CA GLU A 204 1.29 19.29 11.47
C GLU A 204 -0.15 18.89 11.83
N LEU A 205 -1.00 18.71 10.81
CA LEU A 205 -2.37 18.20 10.92
C LEU A 205 -2.44 16.70 10.62
N GLY A 206 -1.54 16.21 9.76
CA GLY A 206 -1.51 14.81 9.41
C GLY A 206 -0.44 14.48 8.39
N ARG A 207 -0.20 13.17 8.26
CA ARG A 207 0.76 12.61 7.31
C ARG A 207 0.03 11.67 6.35
N GLY A 208 0.18 11.92 5.06
CA GLY A 208 -0.34 11.06 3.99
C GLY A 208 0.78 10.36 3.25
N ALA A 209 0.40 9.46 2.34
CA ALA A 209 1.34 8.70 1.52
C ALA A 209 2.25 9.59 0.62
N MET A 210 1.86 10.84 0.39
CA MET A 210 2.51 11.76 -0.57
C MET A 210 3.14 13.00 0.06
N GLY A 211 3.00 13.16 1.37
CA GLY A 211 3.52 14.32 2.07
C GLY A 211 2.79 14.62 3.36
N LEU A 212 3.05 15.78 3.88
CA LEU A 212 2.52 16.28 5.15
C LEU A 212 1.42 17.31 4.87
N VAL A 213 0.45 17.37 5.77
CA VAL A 213 -0.57 18.42 5.80
C VAL A 213 -0.35 19.26 7.04
N TYR A 214 -0.19 20.55 6.87
CA TYR A 214 0.03 21.51 7.96
C TYR A 214 -1.17 22.42 8.14
N LEU A 215 -1.41 22.85 9.37
CA LEU A 215 -2.16 24.05 9.66
C LEU A 215 -1.26 25.26 9.38
N GLY A 216 -1.71 26.11 8.50
CA GLY A 216 -1.05 27.38 8.19
C GLY A 216 -1.96 28.56 8.47
N LYS A 217 -1.37 29.75 8.46
CA LYS A 217 -2.07 31.02 8.54
C LYS A 217 -1.57 31.96 7.45
N ASP A 218 -2.50 32.52 6.66
CA ASP A 218 -2.22 33.62 5.76
C ASP A 218 -2.05 34.90 6.60
N PRO A 219 -0.84 35.48 6.70
CA PRO A 219 -0.63 36.65 7.53
C PRO A 219 -1.28 37.92 7.00
N THR A 220 -1.57 37.99 5.69
CA THR A 220 -2.15 39.17 5.04
C THR A 220 -3.62 39.33 5.37
N ILE A 221 -4.38 38.25 5.30
CA ILE A 221 -5.84 38.27 5.54
C ILE A 221 -6.24 37.55 6.84
N GLN A 222 -5.24 37.13 7.65
CA GLN A 222 -5.41 36.49 8.96
C GLN A 222 -6.25 35.20 8.92
N ARG A 223 -6.30 34.51 7.77
CA ARG A 223 -7.08 33.29 7.55
C ARG A 223 -6.26 32.04 7.85
N PHE A 224 -6.87 31.06 8.54
CA PHE A 224 -6.32 29.72 8.65
C PHE A 224 -6.52 28.94 7.37
N VAL A 225 -5.53 28.11 7.01
CA VAL A 225 -5.51 27.28 5.81
C VAL A 225 -4.94 25.89 6.13
N ALA A 226 -5.34 24.90 5.38
CA ALA A 226 -4.64 23.62 5.31
C ALA A 226 -3.57 23.73 4.21
N ILE A 227 -2.35 23.30 4.47
CA ILE A 227 -1.25 23.33 3.51
C ILE A 227 -0.78 21.90 3.30
N LYS A 228 -1.04 21.34 2.13
CA LYS A 228 -0.57 20.04 1.72
C LYS A 228 0.76 20.18 1.00
N THR A 229 1.78 19.44 1.45
CA THR A 229 3.12 19.47 0.83
C THR A 229 3.43 18.18 0.11
N MET A 230 4.27 18.28 -0.90
CA MET A 230 4.85 17.16 -1.63
C MET A 230 6.37 17.35 -1.70
N ARG A 231 7.13 16.34 -1.32
CA ARG A 231 8.58 16.35 -1.42
C ARG A 231 9.01 16.11 -2.86
N LEU A 232 9.90 16.95 -3.35
CA LEU A 232 10.41 16.94 -4.72
C LEU A 232 11.83 16.35 -4.80
N ASP A 233 12.55 16.31 -3.67
CA ASP A 233 13.94 15.83 -3.52
C ASP A 233 14.14 14.32 -3.75
N HIS A 234 13.08 13.51 -3.73
CA HIS A 234 13.17 12.07 -3.95
C HIS A 234 13.12 11.66 -5.43
N ILE A 235 13.10 12.62 -6.37
CA ILE A 235 13.00 12.36 -7.80
C ILE A 235 14.39 12.51 -8.43
N GLU A 236 15.07 11.38 -8.64
CA GLU A 236 16.49 11.28 -9.02
C GLU A 236 16.86 11.79 -10.43
N HIS A 237 15.89 12.17 -11.27
CA HIS A 237 16.15 12.62 -12.65
C HIS A 237 15.46 13.95 -12.91
N ASP A 238 16.20 14.95 -13.35
CA ASP A 238 15.70 16.31 -13.62
C ASP A 238 14.51 16.34 -14.59
N ASP A 239 14.53 15.56 -15.65
CA ASP A 239 13.40 15.46 -16.61
C ASP A 239 12.12 14.93 -15.95
N LYS A 240 12.25 13.93 -15.07
CA LYS A 240 11.11 13.37 -14.32
C LYS A 240 10.61 14.33 -13.26
N LEU A 241 11.51 15.08 -12.63
CA LEU A 241 11.18 16.11 -11.64
C LEU A 241 10.33 17.21 -12.29
N GLN A 242 10.73 17.71 -13.45
CA GLN A 242 9.98 18.73 -14.18
C GLN A 242 8.59 18.21 -14.60
N ASP A 243 8.49 16.97 -15.07
CA ASP A 243 7.21 16.34 -15.41
C ASP A 243 6.26 16.22 -14.21
N VAL A 244 6.78 15.79 -13.04
CA VAL A 244 6.00 15.64 -11.82
C VAL A 244 5.55 17.00 -11.30
N LYS A 245 6.43 18.00 -11.29
CA LYS A 245 6.10 19.39 -10.94
C LYS A 245 5.02 19.95 -11.86
N ALA A 246 5.22 19.84 -13.17
CA ALA A 246 4.27 20.34 -14.16
C ALA A 246 2.87 19.71 -14.01
N ARG A 247 2.80 18.42 -13.65
CA ARG A 247 1.54 17.72 -13.37
C ARG A 247 0.91 18.20 -12.08
N PHE A 248 1.68 18.31 -11.00
CA PHE A 248 1.22 18.80 -9.71
C PHE A 248 0.57 20.17 -9.82
N PHE A 249 1.25 21.15 -10.44
CA PHE A 249 0.70 22.50 -10.62
C PHE A 249 -0.46 22.55 -11.61
N ARG A 250 -0.43 21.75 -12.67
CA ARG A 250 -1.55 21.68 -13.62
C ARG A 250 -2.83 21.19 -12.93
N GLU A 251 -2.74 20.20 -12.04
CA GLU A 251 -3.89 19.69 -11.31
C GLU A 251 -4.37 20.63 -10.22
N ALA A 252 -3.42 21.22 -9.47
CA ALA A 252 -3.75 22.30 -8.55
C ALA A 252 -4.49 23.43 -9.26
N LYS A 253 -4.02 23.86 -10.44
CA LYS A 253 -4.67 24.89 -11.27
C LYS A 253 -6.04 24.46 -11.79
N SER A 254 -6.20 23.20 -12.18
CA SER A 254 -7.49 22.67 -12.67
C SER A 254 -8.52 22.60 -11.54
N THR A 255 -8.13 22.07 -10.38
CA THR A 255 -8.99 21.99 -9.19
C THR A 255 -9.27 23.38 -8.60
N GLY A 256 -8.30 24.30 -8.66
CA GLY A 256 -8.45 25.68 -8.16
C GLY A 256 -9.47 26.52 -8.94
N ARG A 257 -9.93 26.07 -10.11
CA ARG A 257 -11.03 26.71 -10.86
C ARG A 257 -12.40 26.28 -10.38
N LEU A 258 -12.49 25.20 -9.59
CA LEU A 258 -13.74 24.70 -9.07
C LEU A 258 -14.23 25.60 -7.93
N SER A 259 -15.50 26.04 -8.02
CA SER A 259 -16.19 26.78 -6.97
C SER A 259 -17.52 26.10 -6.68
N HIS A 260 -17.56 25.29 -5.62
CA HIS A 260 -18.73 24.52 -5.24
C HIS A 260 -18.76 24.33 -3.70
N PRO A 261 -19.90 24.45 -3.04
CA PRO A 261 -19.99 24.36 -1.58
C PRO A 261 -19.48 23.03 -1.02
N ASN A 262 -19.59 21.94 -1.79
CA ASN A 262 -19.18 20.61 -1.38
C ASN A 262 -17.81 20.16 -1.93
N ILE A 263 -17.03 21.09 -2.50
CA ILE A 263 -15.64 20.84 -2.93
C ILE A 263 -14.72 21.76 -2.13
N VAL A 264 -13.56 21.23 -1.70
CA VAL A 264 -12.52 22.02 -1.02
C VAL A 264 -12.02 23.13 -1.95
N THR A 265 -11.95 24.36 -1.45
CA THR A 265 -11.42 25.49 -2.21
C THR A 265 -9.90 25.51 -2.13
N ILE A 266 -9.21 25.52 -3.28
CA ILE A 266 -7.77 25.77 -3.35
C ILE A 266 -7.56 27.29 -3.44
N TYR A 267 -6.68 27.81 -2.58
CA TYR A 267 -6.37 29.23 -2.51
C TYR A 267 -5.08 29.59 -3.24
N ASP A 268 -4.10 28.68 -3.20
CA ASP A 268 -2.77 28.95 -3.74
C ASP A 268 -2.01 27.65 -3.94
N ALA A 269 -0.99 27.68 -4.82
CA ALA A 269 -0.04 26.59 -5.00
C ALA A 269 1.33 27.18 -5.37
N GLY A 270 2.39 26.66 -4.77
CA GLY A 270 3.74 27.15 -4.99
C GLY A 270 4.81 26.16 -4.62
N GLU A 271 6.05 26.62 -4.71
CA GLU A 271 7.24 25.86 -4.30
C GLU A 271 8.00 26.66 -3.24
N GLU A 272 8.57 25.95 -2.27
CA GLU A 272 9.49 26.49 -1.29
C GLU A 272 10.62 25.48 -1.07
N GLY A 273 11.83 25.81 -1.57
CA GLY A 273 12.95 24.85 -1.61
C GLY A 273 12.57 23.58 -2.37
N ASP A 274 12.74 22.43 -1.72
CA ASP A 274 12.42 21.11 -2.29
C ASP A 274 10.97 20.65 -2.01
N LEU A 275 10.09 21.57 -1.61
CA LEU A 275 8.69 21.28 -1.30
C LEU A 275 7.76 22.00 -2.30
N GLY A 276 6.95 21.22 -3.02
CA GLY A 276 5.73 21.74 -3.61
C GLY A 276 4.62 21.85 -2.56
N TYR A 277 3.86 22.92 -2.56
CA TYR A 277 2.75 23.09 -1.61
C TYR A 277 1.46 23.55 -2.28
N ILE A 278 0.33 23.19 -1.67
CA ILE A 278 -1.00 23.67 -2.01
C ILE A 278 -1.67 24.17 -0.74
N ALA A 279 -2.03 25.45 -0.73
CA ALA A 279 -2.82 26.05 0.34
C ALA A 279 -4.32 25.99 -0.02
N MET A 280 -5.13 25.47 0.90
CA MET A 280 -6.53 25.20 0.67
C MET A 280 -7.38 25.53 1.91
N GLU A 281 -8.68 25.50 1.74
CA GLU A 281 -9.67 25.61 2.80
C GLU A 281 -9.37 24.63 3.93
N LEU A 282 -9.30 25.15 5.15
CA LEU A 282 -9.21 24.33 6.36
C LEU A 282 -10.61 23.78 6.68
N ILE A 283 -10.78 22.47 6.58
CA ILE A 283 -12.05 21.82 6.91
C ILE A 283 -11.98 21.31 8.35
N GLU A 284 -12.79 21.89 9.23
CA GLU A 284 -13.00 21.38 10.58
C GLU A 284 -14.11 20.32 10.54
N GLY A 285 -13.71 19.08 10.36
CA GLY A 285 -14.66 17.99 10.17
C GLY A 285 -14.04 16.63 10.41
N THR A 286 -14.85 15.60 10.21
CA THR A 286 -14.52 14.19 10.40
C THR A 286 -14.52 13.48 9.05
N PRO A 287 -13.49 12.69 8.72
CA PRO A 287 -13.49 11.89 7.49
C PRO A 287 -14.60 10.82 7.50
N LEU A 288 -15.28 10.65 6.39
CA LEU A 288 -16.37 9.68 6.22
C LEU A 288 -15.97 8.23 6.56
N LYS A 289 -14.69 7.94 6.51
CA LYS A 289 -14.12 6.64 6.90
C LYS A 289 -14.45 6.21 8.34
N GLN A 290 -14.82 7.13 9.24
CA GLN A 290 -15.23 6.78 10.61
C GLN A 290 -16.57 6.05 10.65
N TRP A 291 -17.41 6.23 9.64
CA TRP A 291 -18.73 5.59 9.50
C TRP A 291 -18.75 4.45 8.49
N ALA A 292 -17.61 4.08 7.95
CA ALA A 292 -17.46 3.01 6.96
C ALA A 292 -17.23 1.62 7.58
N ARG A 293 -17.29 1.49 8.91
CA ARG A 293 -17.03 0.22 9.61
C ARG A 293 -17.97 0.04 10.82
N LYS A 294 -18.40 -1.22 11.03
CA LYS A 294 -19.12 -1.57 12.25
C LYS A 294 -18.27 -1.29 13.50
N PRO A 295 -18.82 -0.88 14.66
CA PRO A 295 -20.26 -0.69 14.90
C PRO A 295 -20.82 0.68 14.44
N ASN A 296 -20.01 1.59 13.90
CA ASN A 296 -20.35 3.00 13.67
C ASN A 296 -20.92 3.25 12.26
N LEU A 297 -21.77 2.38 11.74
CA LEU A 297 -22.40 2.62 10.44
C LEU A 297 -23.40 3.77 10.53
N MET A 298 -23.39 4.62 9.50
CA MET A 298 -24.32 5.71 9.32
C MET A 298 -25.74 5.18 8.98
N PRO A 299 -26.82 5.81 9.42
CA PRO A 299 -28.18 5.49 9.01
C PRO A 299 -28.36 5.57 7.50
N LEU A 300 -29.23 4.71 6.93
CA LEU A 300 -29.43 4.59 5.49
C LEU A 300 -29.69 5.94 4.80
N ASN A 301 -30.63 6.72 5.33
CA ASN A 301 -30.97 8.04 4.75
C ASN A 301 -29.79 9.02 4.76
N GLU A 302 -28.97 9.01 5.80
CA GLU A 302 -27.78 9.85 5.86
C GLU A 302 -26.70 9.38 4.87
N VAL A 303 -26.54 8.05 4.70
CA VAL A 303 -25.66 7.48 3.67
C VAL A 303 -26.08 7.95 2.28
N LEU A 304 -27.37 7.75 1.95
CA LEU A 304 -27.88 8.12 0.63
C LEU A 304 -27.76 9.63 0.38
N LEU A 305 -28.11 10.48 1.35
CA LEU A 305 -27.97 11.93 1.24
C LEU A 305 -26.52 12.38 1.06
N THR A 306 -25.60 11.78 1.82
CA THR A 306 -24.17 12.06 1.72
C THR A 306 -23.64 11.70 0.32
N VAL A 307 -23.99 10.52 -0.18
CA VAL A 307 -23.54 10.06 -1.50
C VAL A 307 -24.16 10.89 -2.63
N VAL A 308 -25.43 11.29 -2.51
CA VAL A 308 -26.07 12.26 -3.42
C VAL A 308 -25.28 13.56 -3.49
N THR A 309 -24.95 14.13 -2.33
CA THR A 309 -24.20 15.39 -2.24
C THR A 309 -22.81 15.27 -2.90
N VAL A 310 -22.12 14.16 -2.69
CA VAL A 310 -20.82 13.88 -3.34
C VAL A 310 -21.00 13.70 -4.85
N ALA A 311 -22.05 12.98 -5.30
CA ALA A 311 -22.31 12.75 -6.71
C ALA A 311 -22.61 14.07 -7.46
N ASP A 312 -23.37 14.98 -6.86
CA ASP A 312 -23.63 16.32 -7.43
C ASP A 312 -22.33 17.14 -7.55
N ALA A 313 -21.51 17.13 -6.50
CA ALA A 313 -20.20 17.78 -6.53
C ALA A 313 -19.29 17.22 -7.62
N MET A 314 -19.30 15.88 -7.82
CA MET A 314 -18.55 15.24 -8.89
C MET A 314 -19.10 15.57 -10.27
N ASP A 315 -20.42 15.60 -10.44
CA ASP A 315 -21.01 15.99 -11.74
C ASP A 315 -20.63 17.41 -12.13
N TYR A 316 -20.63 18.34 -11.16
CA TYR A 316 -20.14 19.70 -11.38
C TYR A 316 -18.65 19.70 -11.81
N ALA A 317 -17.78 18.97 -11.11
CA ALA A 317 -16.36 18.90 -11.45
C ALA A 317 -16.14 18.29 -12.85
N HIS A 318 -16.89 17.23 -13.20
CA HIS A 318 -16.81 16.58 -14.52
C HIS A 318 -17.24 17.51 -15.65
N GLN A 319 -18.26 18.35 -15.44
CA GLN A 319 -18.67 19.37 -16.41
C GLN A 319 -17.59 20.44 -16.63
N GLN A 320 -16.74 20.70 -15.61
CA GLN A 320 -15.58 21.58 -15.74
C GLN A 320 -14.34 20.86 -16.29
N GLY A 321 -14.47 19.58 -16.72
CA GLY A 321 -13.38 18.76 -17.25
C GLY A 321 -12.42 18.22 -16.20
N VAL A 322 -12.78 18.26 -14.91
CA VAL A 322 -11.97 17.77 -13.81
C VAL A 322 -12.51 16.44 -13.30
N VAL A 323 -11.66 15.41 -13.28
CA VAL A 323 -11.94 14.07 -12.73
C VAL A 323 -11.15 13.91 -11.43
N HIS A 324 -11.81 13.45 -10.37
CA HIS A 324 -11.19 13.33 -9.04
C HIS A 324 -10.16 12.21 -8.93
N ARG A 325 -10.44 11.03 -9.49
CA ARG A 325 -9.56 9.84 -9.59
C ARG A 325 -9.17 9.16 -8.29
N ASP A 326 -9.54 9.70 -7.12
CA ASP A 326 -9.22 9.13 -5.79
C ASP A 326 -10.37 9.29 -4.80
N ILE A 327 -11.61 9.08 -5.25
CA ILE A 327 -12.80 9.07 -4.38
C ILE A 327 -12.68 7.89 -3.42
N LYS A 328 -12.70 8.20 -2.12
CA LYS A 328 -12.66 7.24 -1.00
C LYS A 328 -13.16 7.90 0.28
N PRO A 329 -13.59 7.15 1.30
CA PRO A 329 -14.13 7.74 2.52
C PRO A 329 -13.16 8.65 3.29
N ALA A 330 -11.86 8.49 3.10
CA ALA A 330 -10.85 9.35 3.72
C ALA A 330 -10.79 10.76 3.09
N ASN A 331 -11.23 10.90 1.83
CA ASN A 331 -11.22 12.16 1.07
C ASN A 331 -12.58 12.85 1.06
N ILE A 332 -13.54 12.36 1.84
CA ILE A 332 -14.86 12.98 2.04
C ILE A 332 -14.97 13.35 3.50
N MET A 333 -15.17 14.63 3.80
CA MET A 333 -15.25 15.18 5.15
C MET A 333 -16.67 15.60 5.46
N ILE A 334 -17.11 15.37 6.69
CA ILE A 334 -18.37 15.94 7.23
C ILE A 334 -17.98 16.96 8.28
N THR A 335 -18.37 18.21 8.09
CA THR A 335 -18.13 19.29 9.03
C THR A 335 -19.03 19.17 10.25
N LYS A 336 -18.78 19.99 11.29
CA LYS A 336 -19.64 20.08 12.50
C LYS A 336 -21.07 20.52 12.15
N ASP A 337 -21.21 21.32 11.07
CA ASP A 337 -22.50 21.81 10.57
C ASP A 337 -23.14 20.84 9.55
N HIS A 338 -22.71 19.58 9.54
CA HIS A 338 -23.18 18.53 8.66
C HIS A 338 -22.97 18.79 7.15
N LEU A 339 -22.09 19.73 6.78
CA LEU A 339 -21.75 19.97 5.39
C LEU A 339 -20.76 18.90 4.91
N VAL A 340 -21.10 18.25 3.78
CA VAL A 340 -20.20 17.29 3.13
C VAL A 340 -19.22 18.05 2.24
N LYS A 341 -17.92 17.77 2.38
CA LYS A 341 -16.83 18.37 1.58
C LYS A 341 -15.96 17.29 0.97
N VAL A 342 -15.76 17.35 -0.34
CA VAL A 342 -14.79 16.47 -1.06
C VAL A 342 -13.45 17.16 -1.11
N THR A 343 -12.39 16.43 -0.72
CA THR A 343 -11.02 16.91 -0.64
C THR A 343 -10.10 16.06 -1.52
N ASP A 344 -8.85 16.50 -1.69
CA ASP A 344 -7.79 15.70 -2.28
C ASP A 344 -8.08 15.18 -3.70
N PHE A 345 -8.62 16.05 -4.57
CA PHE A 345 -8.65 15.77 -6.00
C PHE A 345 -7.29 15.24 -6.45
N GLY A 346 -7.26 14.15 -7.19
CA GLY A 346 -6.16 13.23 -7.45
C GLY A 346 -4.78 13.77 -7.87
N ILE A 347 -4.44 14.97 -7.36
CA ILE A 347 -3.20 15.72 -7.57
C ILE A 347 -1.95 14.82 -7.44
N ALA A 348 -2.07 13.74 -6.71
CA ALA A 348 -0.96 12.93 -6.29
C ALA A 348 -0.85 11.58 -7.04
N LYS A 349 -1.91 11.04 -7.65
CA LYS A 349 -1.82 9.75 -8.40
C LYS A 349 -1.04 9.86 -9.71
N LEU A 350 -0.84 11.05 -10.24
CA LEU A 350 -0.09 11.28 -11.47
C LEU A 350 1.42 11.26 -11.28
N ALA A 351 1.92 11.50 -10.06
CA ALA A 351 3.33 11.34 -9.74
C ALA A 351 3.79 9.87 -9.82
N SER A 352 2.86 8.92 -9.61
CA SER A 352 3.13 7.47 -9.68
C SER A 352 2.87 6.83 -11.03
N SER A 353 2.28 7.54 -12.00
CA SER A 353 1.92 7.01 -13.33
C SER A 353 3.04 7.08 -14.37
N SER A 354 4.22 7.57 -14.04
CA SER A 354 5.40 7.35 -14.86
C SER A 354 5.71 5.85 -14.85
N LYS A 355 5.50 5.20 -15.99
CA LYS A 355 5.88 3.81 -16.28
C LYS A 355 7.34 3.57 -15.89
N THR A 356 7.61 3.19 -14.67
CA THR A 356 8.86 2.49 -14.33
C THR A 356 8.76 1.87 -12.93
N GLN A 357 8.69 0.55 -12.90
CA GLN A 357 9.47 -0.34 -12.04
C GLN A 357 9.59 0.01 -10.55
N THR A 358 8.52 0.33 -9.86
CA THR A 358 8.48 0.00 -8.44
C THR A 358 7.06 -0.41 -8.09
N ASN A 359 6.90 -1.62 -7.56
CA ASN A 359 5.65 -2.21 -7.08
C ASN A 359 5.07 -1.47 -5.84
N MET A 360 5.27 -0.16 -5.73
CA MET A 360 4.63 0.67 -4.74
C MET A 360 3.33 1.22 -5.31
N VAL A 361 2.27 0.43 -5.21
CA VAL A 361 0.91 0.97 -5.26
C VAL A 361 0.76 1.87 -4.03
N LEU A 362 0.91 3.17 -4.25
CA LEU A 362 0.81 4.18 -3.20
C LEU A 362 -0.67 4.28 -2.76
N GLY A 363 -1.03 3.61 -1.67
CA GLY A 363 -2.38 3.53 -1.12
C GLY A 363 -3.12 2.24 -1.47
N THR A 364 -4.18 1.95 -0.73
CA THR A 364 -5.02 0.75 -0.93
C THR A 364 -5.86 0.93 -2.20
N PRO A 365 -5.74 0.06 -3.22
CA PRO A 365 -6.43 0.21 -4.50
C PRO A 365 -7.92 -0.13 -4.46
N THR A 366 -8.47 -0.40 -3.29
CA THR A 366 -9.85 -0.87 -3.06
C THR A 366 -10.92 -0.04 -3.80
N TYR A 367 -10.67 1.26 -3.98
CA TYR A 367 -11.61 2.19 -4.62
C TYR A 367 -11.27 2.46 -6.09
N MET A 368 -10.22 1.86 -6.66
CA MET A 368 -9.86 2.06 -8.06
C MET A 368 -10.89 1.44 -8.99
N SER A 369 -11.17 2.12 -10.09
CA SER A 369 -12.01 1.57 -11.16
C SER A 369 -11.24 0.58 -12.03
N PRO A 370 -11.94 -0.34 -12.74
CA PRO A 370 -11.31 -1.30 -13.66
C PRO A 370 -10.42 -0.64 -14.72
N GLU A 371 -10.85 0.50 -15.28
CA GLU A 371 -10.10 1.25 -16.27
C GLU A 371 -8.85 1.93 -15.70
N GLN A 372 -8.86 2.35 -14.41
CA GLN A 372 -7.67 2.84 -13.73
C GLN A 372 -6.64 1.73 -13.53
N ILE A 373 -7.09 0.55 -13.11
CA ILE A 373 -6.23 -0.64 -12.95
C ILE A 373 -5.61 -1.05 -14.28
N ALA A 374 -6.41 -1.01 -15.36
CA ALA A 374 -5.96 -1.35 -16.70
C ALA A 374 -5.10 -0.26 -17.36
N GLY A 375 -4.85 0.89 -16.70
CA GLY A 375 -4.10 2.01 -17.26
C GLY A 375 -4.75 2.64 -18.50
N LYS A 376 -6.07 2.48 -18.67
CA LYS A 376 -6.86 3.06 -19.77
C LYS A 376 -7.16 4.53 -19.51
N LYS A 377 -7.71 5.22 -20.52
CA LYS A 377 -8.19 6.60 -20.35
C LYS A 377 -9.31 6.65 -19.31
N VAL A 378 -9.13 7.50 -18.31
CA VAL A 378 -10.05 7.71 -17.19
C VAL A 378 -10.93 8.93 -17.45
N ASP A 379 -12.24 8.79 -17.25
CA ASP A 379 -13.21 9.87 -17.28
C ASP A 379 -14.08 9.88 -15.99
N GLY A 380 -15.10 10.73 -15.91
CA GLY A 380 -15.97 10.89 -14.74
C GLY A 380 -16.65 9.60 -14.27
N ARG A 381 -16.82 8.61 -15.15
CA ARG A 381 -17.41 7.31 -14.81
C ARG A 381 -16.51 6.49 -13.87
N SER A 382 -15.21 6.77 -13.83
CA SER A 382 -14.29 6.17 -12.83
C SER A 382 -14.61 6.65 -11.42
N ASP A 383 -14.94 7.95 -11.24
CA ASP A 383 -15.33 8.48 -9.93
C ASP A 383 -16.69 7.89 -9.49
N ILE A 384 -17.61 7.65 -10.43
CA ILE A 384 -18.90 6.98 -10.14
C ILE A 384 -18.67 5.55 -9.63
N PHE A 385 -17.74 4.79 -10.23
CA PHE A 385 -17.39 3.47 -9.72
C PHE A 385 -16.82 3.56 -8.31
N SER A 386 -15.86 4.45 -8.08
CA SER A 386 -15.26 4.67 -6.75
C SER A 386 -16.31 5.08 -5.71
N LEU A 387 -17.25 5.94 -6.08
CA LEU A 387 -18.36 6.35 -5.22
C LEU A 387 -19.38 5.21 -4.97
N GLY A 388 -19.57 4.32 -5.95
CA GLY A 388 -20.31 3.07 -5.77
C GLY A 388 -19.65 2.14 -4.76
N VAL A 389 -18.32 2.02 -4.75
CA VAL A 389 -17.55 1.30 -3.73
C VAL A 389 -17.75 1.93 -2.35
N VAL A 390 -17.69 3.26 -2.26
CA VAL A 390 -17.94 4.01 -1.01
C VAL A 390 -19.36 3.75 -0.51
N LEU A 391 -20.37 3.83 -1.38
CA LEU A 391 -21.77 3.54 -1.02
C LEU A 391 -21.91 2.12 -0.46
N PHE A 392 -21.35 1.12 -1.15
CA PHE A 392 -21.38 -0.27 -0.69
C PHE A 392 -20.75 -0.41 0.71
N GLU A 393 -19.58 0.19 0.92
CA GLU A 393 -18.86 0.13 2.19
C GLU A 393 -19.62 0.81 3.32
N LEU A 394 -20.22 1.99 3.09
CA LEU A 394 -21.03 2.69 4.09
C LEU A 394 -22.28 1.90 4.49
N LEU A 395 -22.89 1.17 3.55
CA LEU A 395 -24.08 0.36 3.80
C LEU A 395 -23.78 -0.95 4.55
N THR A 396 -22.63 -1.57 4.28
CA THR A 396 -22.30 -2.93 4.77
C THR A 396 -21.24 -2.96 5.85
N GLY A 397 -20.39 -1.94 5.92
CA GLY A 397 -19.21 -1.89 6.77
C GLY A 397 -17.99 -2.61 6.22
N GLN A 398 -18.05 -3.05 4.96
CA GLN A 398 -16.95 -3.76 4.29
C GLN A 398 -16.88 -3.39 2.80
N ALA A 399 -15.68 -3.43 2.24
CA ALA A 399 -15.49 -3.17 0.82
C ALA A 399 -16.10 -4.29 -0.05
N PRO A 400 -16.64 -3.96 -1.26
CA PRO A 400 -17.21 -4.96 -2.16
C PRO A 400 -16.19 -5.93 -2.77
N PHE A 401 -14.94 -5.54 -2.80
CA PHE A 401 -13.84 -6.35 -3.33
C PHE A 401 -12.74 -6.46 -2.28
N THR A 402 -12.40 -7.70 -1.92
CA THR A 402 -11.36 -8.04 -0.95
C THR A 402 -10.57 -9.23 -1.45
N ALA A 403 -9.28 -9.30 -1.10
CA ALA A 403 -8.43 -10.45 -1.39
C ALA A 403 -7.19 -10.44 -0.48
N ASP A 404 -6.51 -11.58 -0.37
CA ASP A 404 -5.35 -11.77 0.51
C ASP A 404 -4.09 -11.06 0.00
N ASN A 405 -4.04 -10.72 -1.29
CA ASN A 405 -2.90 -10.02 -1.88
C ASN A 405 -3.34 -8.99 -2.91
N LEU A 406 -2.43 -8.07 -3.23
CA LEU A 406 -2.68 -6.96 -4.13
C LEU A 406 -3.12 -7.40 -5.53
N SER A 407 -2.45 -8.38 -6.12
CA SER A 407 -2.76 -8.85 -7.48
C SER A 407 -4.15 -9.48 -7.57
N ALA A 408 -4.52 -10.30 -6.58
CA ALA A 408 -5.86 -10.88 -6.47
C ALA A 408 -6.93 -9.81 -6.26
N LEU A 409 -6.65 -8.77 -5.45
CA LEU A 409 -7.55 -7.64 -5.27
C LEU A 409 -7.77 -6.87 -6.58
N LEU A 410 -6.70 -6.53 -7.30
CA LEU A 410 -6.80 -5.85 -8.60
C LEU A 410 -7.58 -6.69 -9.61
N PHE A 411 -7.35 -8.01 -9.64
CA PHE A 411 -8.10 -8.93 -10.50
C PHE A 411 -9.58 -8.98 -10.11
N SER A 412 -9.90 -9.04 -8.81
CA SER A 412 -11.28 -9.04 -8.31
C SER A 412 -12.01 -7.75 -8.69
N ILE A 413 -11.40 -6.59 -8.52
CA ILE A 413 -11.98 -5.30 -8.92
C ILE A 413 -12.25 -5.26 -10.43
N ALA A 414 -11.33 -5.81 -11.24
CA ALA A 414 -11.45 -5.76 -12.70
C ALA A 414 -12.49 -6.76 -13.27
N HIS A 415 -12.65 -7.94 -12.64
CA HIS A 415 -13.35 -9.06 -13.27
C HIS A 415 -14.49 -9.67 -12.45
N HIS A 416 -14.39 -9.69 -11.10
CA HIS A 416 -15.40 -10.34 -10.28
C HIS A 416 -16.60 -9.44 -9.99
N PRO A 417 -17.83 -9.99 -9.92
CA PRO A 417 -18.98 -9.24 -9.42
C PRO A 417 -18.79 -8.94 -7.93
N HIS A 418 -19.43 -7.87 -7.46
CA HIS A 418 -19.52 -7.62 -6.02
C HIS A 418 -20.58 -8.54 -5.38
N PRO A 419 -20.52 -8.80 -4.06
CA PRO A 419 -21.54 -9.52 -3.35
C PRO A 419 -22.90 -8.79 -3.43
N ALA A 420 -24.01 -9.55 -3.45
CA ALA A 420 -25.32 -8.94 -3.39
C ALA A 420 -25.52 -8.25 -2.02
N LEU A 421 -25.97 -6.99 -2.03
CA LEU A 421 -26.23 -6.25 -0.78
C LEU A 421 -27.25 -6.96 0.12
N GLN A 422 -28.28 -7.55 -0.46
CA GLN A 422 -29.34 -8.23 0.27
C GLN A 422 -28.86 -9.46 1.06
N THR A 423 -27.74 -10.08 0.68
CA THR A 423 -27.12 -11.16 1.48
C THR A 423 -26.41 -10.63 2.73
N LEU A 424 -25.95 -9.37 2.70
CA LEU A 424 -25.23 -8.72 3.80
C LEU A 424 -26.15 -7.85 4.66
N ARG A 425 -27.15 -7.24 4.04
CA ARG A 425 -28.14 -6.31 4.61
C ARG A 425 -29.52 -6.56 3.99
N PRO A 426 -30.24 -7.60 4.47
CA PRO A 426 -31.59 -7.94 3.96
C PRO A 426 -32.64 -6.85 4.19
N ASP A 427 -32.37 -5.94 5.12
CA ASP A 427 -33.20 -4.80 5.50
C ASP A 427 -33.16 -3.65 4.48
N LEU A 428 -32.22 -3.65 3.51
CA LEU A 428 -32.11 -2.58 2.53
C LEU A 428 -33.19 -2.69 1.43
N PRO A 429 -33.72 -1.55 0.96
CA PRO A 429 -34.66 -1.53 -0.16
C PRO A 429 -34.03 -2.16 -1.42
N PRO A 430 -34.78 -2.94 -2.22
CA PRO A 430 -34.25 -3.56 -3.45
C PRO A 430 -33.69 -2.54 -4.45
N MET A 431 -34.21 -1.30 -4.45
CA MET A 431 -33.74 -0.22 -5.30
C MET A 431 -32.26 0.12 -5.04
N VAL A 432 -31.81 0.03 -3.79
CA VAL A 432 -30.39 0.29 -3.42
C VAL A 432 -29.47 -0.74 -4.11
N GLN A 433 -29.88 -2.01 -4.18
CA GLN A 433 -29.13 -3.05 -4.90
C GLN A 433 -28.97 -2.67 -6.38
N VAL A 434 -30.06 -2.29 -7.07
CA VAL A 434 -30.03 -1.91 -8.49
C VAL A 434 -29.10 -0.73 -8.74
N ILE A 435 -29.11 0.26 -7.85
CA ILE A 435 -28.24 1.45 -7.93
C ILE A 435 -26.76 1.06 -7.80
N VAL A 436 -26.43 0.23 -6.82
CA VAL A 436 -25.06 -0.25 -6.60
C VAL A 436 -24.60 -1.14 -7.74
N ASP A 437 -25.45 -2.07 -8.22
CA ASP A 437 -25.13 -2.94 -9.36
C ASP A 437 -24.75 -2.11 -10.60
N ARG A 438 -25.49 -1.03 -10.87
CA ARG A 438 -25.21 -0.14 -12.01
C ARG A 438 -23.93 0.69 -11.80
N ALA A 439 -23.70 1.21 -10.59
CA ALA A 439 -22.49 1.99 -10.29
C ALA A 439 -21.22 1.14 -10.38
N LEU A 440 -21.29 -0.14 -9.97
CA LEU A 440 -20.16 -1.07 -9.93
C LEU A 440 -19.99 -1.90 -11.21
N GLN A 441 -20.70 -1.57 -12.30
CA GLN A 441 -20.50 -2.22 -13.61
C GLN A 441 -19.04 -2.08 -14.08
N LYS A 442 -18.48 -3.18 -14.57
CA LYS A 442 -17.09 -3.20 -15.04
C LYS A 442 -16.95 -2.48 -16.37
N GLU A 443 -17.89 -2.70 -17.26
CA GLU A 443 -17.93 -2.07 -18.57
C GLU A 443 -18.55 -0.67 -18.51
N LEU A 444 -17.84 0.33 -19.03
CA LEU A 444 -18.25 1.73 -19.01
C LEU A 444 -19.63 2.01 -19.65
N PRO A 445 -20.06 1.35 -20.74
CA PRO A 445 -21.40 1.58 -21.32
C PRO A 445 -22.57 1.15 -20.43
N HIS A 446 -22.35 0.22 -19.50
CA HIS A 446 -23.38 -0.30 -18.60
C HIS A 446 -23.45 0.47 -17.28
N ARG A 447 -22.45 1.31 -17.00
CA ARG A 447 -22.39 2.17 -15.80
C ARG A 447 -23.20 3.45 -16.03
N TYR A 448 -23.47 4.21 -14.98
CA TYR A 448 -23.99 5.56 -15.09
C TYR A 448 -23.09 6.40 -15.99
N ARG A 449 -23.68 7.12 -16.92
CA ARG A 449 -22.95 8.00 -17.85
C ARG A 449 -22.47 9.27 -17.16
N ARG A 450 -23.31 9.83 -16.26
CA ARG A 450 -23.07 11.05 -15.49
C ARG A 450 -23.34 10.81 -14.01
N ALA A 451 -22.64 11.52 -13.14
CA ALA A 451 -22.84 11.42 -11.70
C ALA A 451 -24.20 11.98 -11.28
N GLU A 452 -24.77 12.93 -12.03
CA GLU A 452 -26.15 13.40 -11.86
C GLU A 452 -27.20 12.27 -12.01
N GLU A 453 -27.00 11.33 -12.94
CA GLU A 453 -27.94 10.18 -13.09
C GLU A 453 -27.90 9.27 -11.84
N PHE A 454 -26.70 9.04 -11.30
CA PHE A 454 -26.52 8.29 -10.07
C PHE A 454 -27.18 8.99 -8.87
N ALA A 455 -26.96 10.32 -8.73
CA ALA A 455 -27.59 11.13 -7.70
C ALA A 455 -29.12 11.13 -7.81
N ARG A 456 -29.67 11.19 -9.02
CA ARG A 456 -31.12 11.16 -9.27
C ARG A 456 -31.75 9.85 -8.80
N ASP A 457 -31.14 8.71 -9.13
CA ASP A 457 -31.66 7.40 -8.73
C ASP A 457 -31.59 7.22 -7.20
N LEU A 458 -30.52 7.74 -6.54
CA LEU A 458 -30.43 7.79 -5.07
C LEU A 458 -31.50 8.68 -4.43
N ARG A 459 -31.82 9.85 -5.02
CA ARG A 459 -32.90 10.72 -4.54
C ARG A 459 -34.26 10.04 -4.66
N ALA A 460 -34.51 9.35 -5.77
CA ALA A 460 -35.73 8.57 -5.92
C ALA A 460 -35.88 7.49 -4.83
N CYS A 461 -34.76 6.83 -4.49
CA CYS A 461 -34.74 5.90 -3.37
C CYS A 461 -35.04 6.58 -2.03
N LEU A 462 -34.42 7.73 -1.74
CA LEU A 462 -34.72 8.52 -0.53
C LEU A 462 -36.20 8.91 -0.43
N GLN A 463 -36.81 9.34 -1.54
CA GLN A 463 -38.23 9.70 -1.57
C GLN A 463 -39.13 8.50 -1.28
N SER A 464 -38.77 7.31 -1.79
CA SER A 464 -39.53 6.07 -1.49
C SER A 464 -39.42 5.58 -0.05
N LEU A 465 -38.39 6.03 0.69
CA LEU A 465 -38.24 5.72 2.12
C LEU A 465 -39.05 6.66 3.03
N ALA A 466 -39.41 7.84 2.51
CA ALA A 466 -40.15 8.85 3.23
C ALA A 466 -41.68 8.74 3.03
N ALA A 467 -42.11 7.97 2.01
CA ALA A 467 -43.50 7.68 1.70
C ALA A 467 -44.00 6.46 2.46
#